data_aae3ec500748dbdfe9eb7749e7ff1551
#
_entry.id   aae3ec500748dbdfe9eb7749e7ff1551
#
_cell.length_a   1.000
_cell.length_b   1.000
_cell.length_c   1.000
_cell.angle_alpha   90.00
_cell.angle_beta   90.00
_cell.angle_gamma   90.00
#
_symmetry.space_group_name_H-M   'P 1'
#
loop_
_entity.id
_entity.type
_entity.pdbx_description
1 polymer ?
#
loop_
_entity_poly.entity_id
_entity_poly.type
_entity_poly.pdbx_seq_one_letter_code
_entity_poly.pdbx_strand_id
1 'polypeptide(L)'
;MAQHYRITLLPGDGIGPEIMTVAVQVLERIGKKFDLVFDWTEALIGGSAIDATGEPFPAATLEACQNSDSILLAAIGGYKWDNLPRNLRPETGLLALRSSLNLFANLRPATILSQLIEASTLKREVVEGVDIMVVRELTGGLYFGQPRGIFTTETGEKRGVNTMTYTESEIDRIGHVAFQTAMKRRKKLCSVDKCNVLEVSQLWRDKITALSSEYPEVELTHMYVDNATMQLIRNPKQFDTIVTSNLFGDILSDAAAMLTGSIGMLPSASLSHPGKPGVYEPVHGSAPDIAGQDKSNPLAQILSAAMMLRYDLNQAAAADAIEAAVTTVLDQGYRTGDIASEGMTIVGCKAMGEALLKALG
;
A
#
# COMPACT_ATOMS: atom_id res chain seq x y z
N MET A 1 -19.91 -1.01 25.95
CA MET A 1 -19.28 -2.36 25.82
C MET A 1 -18.14 -2.19 24.84
N ALA A 2 -16.95 -2.68 25.17
CA ALA A 2 -15.80 -2.64 24.27
C ALA A 2 -16.15 -3.32 22.94
N GLN A 3 -15.68 -2.76 21.84
CA GLN A 3 -15.83 -3.35 20.51
C GLN A 3 -14.68 -4.29 20.27
N HIS A 4 -14.98 -5.53 19.87
CA HIS A 4 -14.01 -6.59 19.60
C HIS A 4 -13.75 -6.74 18.11
N TYR A 5 -12.46 -6.86 17.73
CA TYR A 5 -12.02 -7.04 16.35
C TYR A 5 -10.97 -8.15 16.27
N ARG A 6 -11.18 -9.13 15.41
CA ARG A 6 -10.22 -10.19 15.10
C ARG A 6 -9.27 -9.71 14.01
N ILE A 7 -8.01 -9.61 14.34
CA ILE A 7 -6.99 -9.11 13.41
C ILE A 7 -5.94 -10.19 13.15
N THR A 8 -5.72 -10.53 11.89
CA THR A 8 -4.59 -11.38 11.52
C THR A 8 -3.36 -10.53 11.31
N LEU A 9 -2.28 -10.86 12.01
CA LEU A 9 -0.96 -10.26 11.86
C LEU A 9 -0.09 -11.12 10.96
N LEU A 10 0.51 -10.52 9.95
CA LEU A 10 1.43 -11.13 9.01
C LEU A 10 2.77 -10.37 9.07
N PRO A 11 3.66 -10.67 10.04
CA PRO A 11 4.94 -9.95 10.16
C PRO A 11 5.83 -10.12 8.93
N GLY A 12 5.80 -11.27 8.29
CA GLY A 12 6.56 -11.57 7.07
C GLY A 12 8.07 -11.61 7.31
N ASP A 13 8.83 -10.83 6.52
CA ASP A 13 10.28 -10.96 6.37
C ASP A 13 11.03 -9.67 6.72
N GLY A 14 12.34 -9.78 6.91
CA GLY A 14 13.26 -8.65 7.06
C GLY A 14 12.91 -7.73 8.24
N ILE A 15 12.64 -6.46 7.97
CA ILE A 15 12.23 -5.47 8.99
C ILE A 15 10.78 -5.67 9.47
N GLY A 16 10.01 -6.54 8.81
CA GLY A 16 8.59 -6.74 9.09
C GLY A 16 8.28 -7.02 10.56
N PRO A 17 8.93 -7.98 11.24
CA PRO A 17 8.67 -8.27 12.64
C PRO A 17 8.91 -7.08 13.59
N GLU A 18 9.93 -6.24 13.34
CA GLU A 18 10.23 -5.10 14.21
C GLU A 18 9.21 -3.95 14.05
N ILE A 19 8.81 -3.62 12.81
CA ILE A 19 7.79 -2.59 12.57
C ILE A 19 6.39 -3.05 13.00
N MET A 20 6.07 -4.35 12.84
CA MET A 20 4.82 -4.94 13.32
C MET A 20 4.70 -4.84 14.85
N THR A 21 5.77 -5.16 15.57
CA THR A 21 5.80 -5.05 17.04
C THR A 21 5.43 -3.65 17.50
N VAL A 22 5.98 -2.62 16.86
CA VAL A 22 5.69 -1.22 17.21
C VAL A 22 4.24 -0.86 16.85
N ALA A 23 3.74 -1.29 15.69
CA ALA A 23 2.36 -1.03 15.29
C ALA A 23 1.34 -1.67 16.24
N VAL A 24 1.58 -2.91 16.68
CA VAL A 24 0.73 -3.58 17.68
C VAL A 24 0.70 -2.80 19.00
N GLN A 25 1.84 -2.34 19.50
CA GLN A 25 1.89 -1.51 20.72
C GLN A 25 1.09 -0.21 20.59
N VAL A 26 1.15 0.44 19.43
CA VAL A 26 0.34 1.63 19.12
C VAL A 26 -1.15 1.29 19.10
N LEU A 27 -1.54 0.19 18.45
CA LEU A 27 -2.93 -0.26 18.41
C LEU A 27 -3.46 -0.65 19.81
N GLU A 28 -2.66 -1.29 20.65
CA GLU A 28 -3.03 -1.58 22.04
C GLU A 28 -3.26 -0.30 22.88
N ARG A 29 -2.43 0.74 22.67
CA ARG A 29 -2.64 2.05 23.29
C ARG A 29 -3.93 2.71 22.82
N ILE A 30 -4.20 2.65 21.52
CA ILE A 30 -5.44 3.14 20.92
C ILE A 30 -6.64 2.35 21.43
N GLY A 31 -6.52 1.03 21.53
CA GLY A 31 -7.57 0.18 22.09
C GLY A 31 -8.01 0.63 23.50
N LYS A 32 -7.04 0.92 24.37
CA LYS A 32 -7.32 1.44 25.71
C LYS A 32 -7.96 2.82 25.70
N LYS A 33 -7.60 3.68 24.75
CA LYS A 33 -8.11 5.06 24.65
C LYS A 33 -9.52 5.14 24.09
N PHE A 34 -9.90 4.23 23.18
CA PHE A 34 -11.18 4.24 22.45
C PHE A 34 -12.10 3.07 22.79
N ASP A 35 -11.79 2.29 23.85
CA ASP A 35 -12.59 1.12 24.29
C ASP A 35 -12.71 0.06 23.17
N LEU A 36 -11.57 -0.23 22.48
CA LEU A 36 -11.46 -1.26 21.44
C LEU A 36 -10.60 -2.41 21.96
N VAL A 37 -11.00 -3.63 21.62
CA VAL A 37 -10.26 -4.86 21.94
C VAL A 37 -9.87 -5.54 20.64
N PHE A 38 -8.59 -5.84 20.48
CA PHE A 38 -8.05 -6.55 19.32
C PHE A 38 -7.66 -7.96 19.72
N ASP A 39 -8.29 -8.93 19.07
CA ASP A 39 -7.97 -10.35 19.22
C ASP A 39 -6.98 -10.73 18.10
N TRP A 40 -5.70 -10.86 18.47
CA TRP A 40 -4.60 -11.06 17.54
C TRP A 40 -4.43 -12.53 17.14
N THR A 41 -4.29 -12.80 15.85
CA THR A 41 -3.83 -14.08 15.30
C THR A 41 -2.60 -13.84 14.43
N GLU A 42 -1.44 -14.36 14.85
CA GLU A 42 -0.23 -14.27 14.02
C GLU A 42 -0.15 -15.47 13.08
N ALA A 43 0.20 -15.23 11.81
CA ALA A 43 0.36 -16.26 10.79
C ALA A 43 1.57 -15.99 9.89
N LEU A 44 2.12 -17.05 9.30
CA LEU A 44 3.33 -16.98 8.48
C LEU A 44 3.01 -16.71 7.03
N ILE A 45 3.80 -15.85 6.39
CA ILE A 45 3.73 -15.57 4.94
C ILE A 45 5.13 -15.21 4.42
N GLY A 46 5.35 -15.40 3.12
CA GLY A 46 6.60 -15.02 2.48
C GLY A 46 7.75 -15.96 2.78
N GLY A 47 8.94 -15.42 2.97
CA GLY A 47 10.16 -16.19 3.22
C GLY A 47 10.15 -16.92 4.56
N SER A 48 9.59 -16.31 5.60
CA SER A 48 9.42 -16.94 6.91
C SER A 48 8.51 -18.18 6.84
N ALA A 49 7.46 -18.13 6.02
CA ALA A 49 6.61 -19.28 5.77
C ALA A 49 7.33 -20.39 4.98
N ILE A 50 8.11 -20.02 3.95
CA ILE A 50 8.93 -20.98 3.18
C ILE A 50 9.90 -21.72 4.10
N ASP A 51 10.58 -21.01 4.98
CA ASP A 51 11.54 -21.61 5.91
C ASP A 51 10.88 -22.58 6.90
N ALA A 52 9.67 -22.30 7.32
CA ALA A 52 8.94 -23.11 8.31
C ALA A 52 8.14 -24.26 7.69
N THR A 53 7.57 -24.07 6.50
CA THR A 53 6.58 -25.01 5.91
C THR A 53 6.93 -25.47 4.50
N GLY A 54 7.88 -24.81 3.82
CA GLY A 54 8.20 -25.04 2.40
C GLY A 54 7.28 -24.30 1.42
N GLU A 55 6.28 -23.55 1.90
CA GLU A 55 5.30 -22.83 1.08
C GLU A 55 5.28 -21.34 1.43
N PRO A 56 5.20 -20.42 0.42
CA PRO A 56 5.17 -18.97 0.68
C PRO A 56 3.83 -18.47 1.25
N PHE A 57 2.76 -19.24 1.13
CA PHE A 57 1.42 -18.93 1.64
C PHE A 57 0.70 -20.20 2.08
N PRO A 58 0.88 -20.65 3.33
CA PRO A 58 0.24 -21.84 3.86
C PRO A 58 -1.29 -21.75 3.95
N ALA A 59 -1.98 -22.88 3.80
CA ALA A 59 -3.44 -22.93 3.91
C ALA A 59 -3.95 -22.42 5.27
N ALA A 60 -3.22 -22.67 6.37
CA ALA A 60 -3.57 -22.15 7.70
C ALA A 60 -3.53 -20.61 7.74
N THR A 61 -2.62 -19.98 7.01
CA THR A 61 -2.59 -18.51 6.90
C THR A 61 -3.80 -17.98 6.15
N LEU A 62 -4.20 -18.62 5.06
CA LEU A 62 -5.42 -18.25 4.34
C LEU A 62 -6.65 -18.38 5.25
N GLU A 63 -6.78 -19.47 6.00
CA GLU A 63 -7.88 -19.69 6.94
C GLU A 63 -7.92 -18.59 8.02
N ALA A 64 -6.78 -18.25 8.62
CA ALA A 64 -6.69 -17.16 9.60
C ALA A 64 -7.15 -15.83 8.99
N CYS A 65 -6.68 -15.49 7.78
CA CYS A 65 -7.07 -14.26 7.07
C CYS A 65 -8.57 -14.21 6.76
N GLN A 66 -9.16 -15.31 6.32
CA GLN A 66 -10.60 -15.38 5.99
C GLN A 66 -11.51 -15.26 7.22
N ASN A 67 -11.01 -15.65 8.40
CA ASN A 67 -11.75 -15.61 9.65
C ASN A 67 -11.54 -14.32 10.46
N SER A 68 -10.74 -13.37 9.96
CA SER A 68 -10.48 -12.08 10.60
C SER A 68 -11.40 -10.99 10.09
N ASP A 69 -11.50 -9.91 10.86
CA ASP A 69 -12.22 -8.71 10.47
C ASP A 69 -11.31 -7.77 9.66
N SER A 70 -9.99 -7.88 9.82
CA SER A 70 -8.98 -7.19 9.00
C SER A 70 -7.62 -7.86 9.13
N ILE A 71 -6.68 -7.50 8.24
CA ILE A 71 -5.35 -8.10 8.16
C ILE A 71 -4.30 -7.00 8.14
N LEU A 72 -3.31 -7.09 9.02
CA LEU A 72 -2.16 -6.21 9.03
C LEU A 72 -0.93 -7.00 8.58
N LEU A 73 -0.36 -6.62 7.45
CA LEU A 73 0.84 -7.21 6.86
C LEU A 73 2.00 -6.22 6.99
N ALA A 74 3.21 -6.68 7.28
CA ALA A 74 4.36 -5.78 7.34
C ALA A 74 5.18 -5.80 6.05
N ALA A 75 6.01 -6.79 5.82
CA ALA A 75 6.87 -6.81 4.65
C ALA A 75 7.17 -8.22 4.18
N ILE A 76 7.42 -8.41 2.89
CA ILE A 76 7.70 -9.70 2.27
C ILE A 76 8.93 -9.61 1.37
N GLY A 77 9.69 -10.71 1.32
CA GLY A 77 10.82 -10.87 0.41
C GLY A 77 12.18 -10.83 1.08
N GLY A 78 13.22 -11.13 0.30
CA GLY A 78 14.60 -11.07 0.74
C GLY A 78 15.52 -11.91 -0.14
N TYR A 79 16.79 -11.51 -0.23
CA TYR A 79 17.81 -12.11 -1.10
C TYR A 79 18.01 -13.62 -0.90
N LYS A 80 17.71 -14.13 0.30
CA LYS A 80 17.81 -15.53 0.65
C LYS A 80 17.01 -16.44 -0.31
N TRP A 81 15.88 -15.97 -0.80
CA TRP A 81 14.93 -16.76 -1.60
C TRP A 81 14.94 -16.42 -3.09
N ASP A 82 15.79 -15.50 -3.56
CA ASP A 82 15.87 -15.08 -4.97
C ASP A 82 16.16 -16.21 -5.96
N ASN A 83 16.92 -17.22 -5.52
CA ASN A 83 17.29 -18.36 -6.36
C ASN A 83 16.25 -19.50 -6.36
N LEU A 84 15.16 -19.38 -5.60
CA LEU A 84 14.10 -20.37 -5.61
C LEU A 84 13.31 -20.35 -6.93
N PRO A 85 12.69 -21.48 -7.31
CA PRO A 85 11.69 -21.50 -8.38
C PRO A 85 10.62 -20.43 -8.14
N ARG A 86 10.15 -19.80 -9.20
CA ARG A 86 9.24 -18.64 -9.10
C ARG A 86 7.99 -18.90 -8.23
N ASN A 87 7.42 -20.10 -8.33
CA ASN A 87 6.25 -20.51 -7.54
C ASN A 87 6.50 -20.65 -6.04
N LEU A 88 7.78 -20.70 -5.62
CA LEU A 88 8.22 -20.78 -4.23
C LEU A 88 8.84 -19.48 -3.71
N ARG A 89 8.81 -18.39 -4.47
CA ARG A 89 9.33 -17.11 -4.00
C ARG A 89 8.33 -16.40 -3.06
N PRO A 90 8.82 -15.60 -2.10
CA PRO A 90 7.97 -14.87 -1.16
C PRO A 90 6.87 -14.05 -1.82
N GLU A 91 7.18 -13.36 -2.92
CA GLU A 91 6.25 -12.51 -3.67
C GLU A 91 5.07 -13.29 -4.24
N THR A 92 5.26 -14.60 -4.53
CA THR A 92 4.17 -15.48 -4.96
C THR A 92 3.14 -15.66 -3.84
N GLY A 93 3.59 -15.67 -2.58
CA GLY A 93 2.70 -15.70 -1.41
C GLY A 93 1.82 -14.46 -1.32
N LEU A 94 2.40 -13.27 -1.55
CA LEU A 94 1.63 -12.02 -1.57
C LEU A 94 0.59 -11.98 -2.70
N LEU A 95 0.97 -12.43 -3.90
CA LEU A 95 0.02 -12.51 -5.02
C LEU A 95 -1.10 -13.51 -4.74
N ALA A 96 -0.78 -14.64 -4.09
CA ALA A 96 -1.77 -15.64 -3.68
C ALA A 96 -2.74 -15.09 -2.63
N LEU A 97 -2.24 -14.37 -1.62
CA LEU A 97 -3.07 -13.69 -0.61
C LEU A 97 -4.06 -12.71 -1.29
N ARG A 98 -3.55 -11.83 -2.17
CA ARG A 98 -4.37 -10.83 -2.88
C ARG A 98 -5.45 -11.48 -3.74
N SER A 99 -5.09 -12.53 -4.47
CA SER A 99 -6.02 -13.28 -5.31
C SER A 99 -7.07 -14.03 -4.49
N SER A 100 -6.66 -14.77 -3.43
CA SER A 100 -7.55 -15.59 -2.60
C SER A 100 -8.59 -14.77 -1.83
N LEU A 101 -8.25 -13.55 -1.45
CA LEU A 101 -9.17 -12.61 -0.77
C LEU A 101 -9.87 -11.64 -1.74
N ASN A 102 -9.58 -11.74 -3.06
CA ASN A 102 -10.11 -10.85 -4.08
C ASN A 102 -9.88 -9.35 -3.75
N LEU A 103 -8.65 -9.00 -3.37
CA LEU A 103 -8.24 -7.64 -3.02
C LEU A 103 -7.98 -6.84 -4.29
N PHE A 104 -9.03 -6.29 -4.90
CA PHE A 104 -8.93 -5.68 -6.22
C PHE A 104 -8.56 -4.20 -6.22
N ALA A 105 -8.78 -3.48 -5.12
CA ALA A 105 -8.54 -2.05 -5.02
C ALA A 105 -7.42 -1.74 -4.01
N ASN A 106 -6.30 -1.24 -4.50
CA ASN A 106 -5.20 -0.82 -3.65
C ASN A 106 -5.15 0.71 -3.58
N LEU A 107 -5.33 1.24 -2.37
CA LEU A 107 -5.28 2.66 -2.07
C LEU A 107 -3.90 3.02 -1.53
N ARG A 108 -3.19 3.90 -2.21
CA ARG A 108 -1.85 4.39 -1.86
C ARG A 108 -1.85 5.92 -1.74
N PRO A 109 -2.03 6.47 -0.54
CA PRO A 109 -1.92 7.92 -0.33
C PRO A 109 -0.45 8.35 -0.41
N ALA A 110 -0.19 9.44 -1.12
CA ALA A 110 1.10 10.14 -1.19
C ALA A 110 0.87 11.56 -0.69
N THR A 111 0.87 11.72 0.63
CA THR A 111 0.68 13.00 1.31
C THR A 111 2.00 13.47 1.90
N ILE A 112 2.38 14.72 1.61
CA ILE A 112 3.61 15.30 2.14
C ILE A 112 3.28 16.04 3.42
N LEU A 113 3.83 15.53 4.53
CA LEU A 113 3.76 16.19 5.80
C LEU A 113 4.70 17.41 5.80
N SER A 114 4.22 18.54 6.31
CA SER A 114 4.99 19.81 6.34
C SER A 114 6.34 19.68 7.03
N GLN A 115 6.45 18.78 8.01
CA GLN A 115 7.67 18.47 8.78
C GLN A 115 8.72 17.72 7.95
N LEU A 116 8.35 17.14 6.80
CA LEU A 116 9.22 16.30 5.97
C LEU A 116 9.53 16.92 4.60
N ILE A 117 9.13 18.16 4.36
CA ILE A 117 9.39 18.84 3.08
C ILE A 117 10.88 18.84 2.74
N GLU A 118 11.74 19.10 3.73
CA GLU A 118 13.20 19.14 3.57
C GLU A 118 13.84 17.75 3.35
N ALA A 119 13.11 16.66 3.59
CA ALA A 119 13.55 15.30 3.28
C ALA A 119 13.35 14.96 1.79
N SER A 120 12.50 15.72 1.07
CA SER A 120 12.30 15.54 -0.37
C SER A 120 13.52 16.02 -1.15
N THR A 121 13.85 15.30 -2.21
CA THR A 121 14.90 15.74 -3.19
C THR A 121 14.40 16.79 -4.18
N LEU A 122 13.09 17.07 -4.17
CA LEU A 122 12.48 18.09 -5.01
C LEU A 122 12.41 19.44 -4.26
N LYS A 123 12.26 20.51 -5.02
CA LYS A 123 12.12 21.84 -4.44
C LYS A 123 10.84 21.97 -3.61
N ARG A 124 10.90 22.73 -2.53
CA ARG A 124 9.78 22.99 -1.62
C ARG A 124 8.50 23.41 -2.37
N GLU A 125 8.62 24.36 -3.31
CA GLU A 125 7.46 24.87 -4.07
C GLU A 125 6.76 23.80 -4.93
N VAL A 126 7.44 22.70 -5.27
CA VAL A 126 6.86 21.56 -6.00
C VAL A 126 6.08 20.66 -5.06
N VAL A 127 6.64 20.36 -3.90
CA VAL A 127 6.14 19.29 -3.01
C VAL A 127 5.22 19.77 -1.89
N GLU A 128 5.35 21.01 -1.42
CA GLU A 128 4.54 21.54 -0.32
C GLU A 128 3.04 21.52 -0.64
N GLY A 129 2.27 20.83 0.24
CA GLY A 129 0.82 20.67 0.09
C GLY A 129 0.40 19.62 -0.96
N VAL A 130 1.30 18.77 -1.40
CA VAL A 130 0.93 17.60 -2.21
C VAL A 130 0.16 16.60 -1.35
N ASP A 131 -1.01 16.22 -1.85
CA ASP A 131 -1.89 15.20 -1.29
C ASP A 131 -2.58 14.46 -2.43
N ILE A 132 -2.06 13.29 -2.78
CA ILE A 132 -2.51 12.47 -3.91
C ILE A 132 -2.96 11.11 -3.38
N MET A 133 -4.09 10.61 -3.90
CA MET A 133 -4.51 9.23 -3.68
C MET A 133 -4.38 8.45 -4.99
N VAL A 134 -3.53 7.44 -5.01
CA VAL A 134 -3.44 6.49 -6.13
C VAL A 134 -4.34 5.30 -5.84
N VAL A 135 -5.32 5.08 -6.71
CA VAL A 135 -6.22 3.92 -6.71
C VAL A 135 -5.73 2.96 -7.80
N ARG A 136 -5.03 1.92 -7.38
CA ARG A 136 -4.43 0.90 -8.25
C ARG A 136 -5.34 -0.32 -8.31
N GLU A 137 -5.72 -0.76 -9.52
CA GLU A 137 -6.28 -2.09 -9.69
C GLU A 137 -5.22 -3.13 -9.34
N LEU A 138 -5.57 -4.19 -8.58
CA LEU A 138 -4.57 -5.05 -7.94
C LEU A 138 -4.61 -6.52 -8.37
N THR A 139 -5.70 -7.01 -8.94
CA THR A 139 -5.93 -8.45 -9.20
C THR A 139 -6.03 -8.82 -10.67
N GLY A 140 -5.90 -7.86 -11.57
CA GLY A 140 -5.90 -8.06 -13.01
C GLY A 140 -4.59 -7.65 -13.70
N GLY A 141 -4.70 -7.45 -15.00
CA GLY A 141 -3.64 -6.90 -15.84
C GLY A 141 -2.44 -7.82 -16.05
N LEU A 142 -1.28 -7.22 -16.21
CA LEU A 142 -0.04 -7.92 -16.61
C LEU A 142 0.45 -8.93 -15.56
N TYR A 143 0.12 -8.72 -14.26
CA TYR A 143 0.59 -9.58 -13.19
C TYR A 143 -0.17 -10.92 -13.13
N PHE A 144 -1.41 -10.97 -13.62
CA PHE A 144 -2.28 -12.13 -13.53
C PHE A 144 -2.69 -12.72 -14.88
N GLY A 145 -2.58 -11.96 -15.97
CA GLY A 145 -2.98 -12.38 -17.31
C GLY A 145 -2.27 -13.63 -17.83
N GLN A 146 -2.98 -14.41 -18.63
CA GLN A 146 -2.49 -15.64 -19.25
C GLN A 146 -2.57 -15.50 -20.79
N PRO A 147 -1.66 -16.14 -21.55
CA PRO A 147 -0.52 -16.95 -21.14
C PRO A 147 0.63 -16.11 -20.56
N ARG A 148 1.40 -16.71 -19.64
CA ARG A 148 2.61 -16.09 -19.07
C ARG A 148 3.69 -17.16 -18.84
N GLY A 149 4.95 -16.82 -19.07
CA GLY A 149 6.06 -17.74 -18.84
C GLY A 149 7.22 -17.53 -19.81
N ILE A 150 8.21 -18.39 -19.67
CA ILE A 150 9.32 -18.51 -20.62
C ILE A 150 9.15 -19.82 -21.36
N PHE A 151 8.96 -19.74 -22.67
CA PHE A 151 8.74 -20.86 -23.56
C PHE A 151 9.96 -21.06 -24.47
N THR A 152 10.16 -22.27 -24.95
CA THR A 152 11.13 -22.55 -26.02
C THR A 152 10.39 -22.56 -27.35
N THR A 153 10.84 -21.75 -28.31
CA THR A 153 10.31 -21.73 -29.67
C THR A 153 10.71 -22.97 -30.45
N GLU A 154 10.10 -23.19 -31.60
CA GLU A 154 10.46 -24.30 -32.52
C GLU A 154 11.92 -24.24 -32.98
N THR A 155 12.52 -23.05 -33.01
CA THR A 155 13.94 -22.83 -33.35
C THR A 155 14.90 -23.04 -32.16
N GLY A 156 14.37 -23.40 -30.96
CA GLY A 156 15.18 -23.57 -29.74
C GLY A 156 15.45 -22.28 -28.95
N GLU A 157 14.98 -21.15 -29.45
CA GLU A 157 15.14 -19.84 -28.77
C GLU A 157 14.19 -19.71 -27.56
N LYS A 158 14.62 -18.99 -26.51
CA LYS A 158 13.75 -18.66 -25.36
C LYS A 158 12.92 -17.45 -25.65
N ARG A 159 11.59 -17.56 -25.41
CA ARG A 159 10.61 -16.48 -25.54
C ARG A 159 9.91 -16.23 -24.23
N GLY A 160 10.04 -15.02 -23.67
CA GLY A 160 9.27 -14.56 -22.52
C GLY A 160 7.93 -13.99 -22.95
N VAL A 161 6.85 -14.34 -22.25
CA VAL A 161 5.49 -13.86 -22.51
C VAL A 161 4.82 -13.45 -21.21
N ASN A 162 4.22 -12.26 -21.20
CA ASN A 162 3.22 -11.83 -20.24
C ASN A 162 2.05 -11.19 -20.98
N THR A 163 0.82 -11.49 -20.56
CA THR A 163 -0.39 -10.98 -21.19
C THR A 163 -1.06 -9.98 -20.28
N MET A 164 -1.40 -8.80 -20.79
CA MET A 164 -2.19 -7.81 -20.09
C MET A 164 -3.65 -7.95 -20.47
N THR A 165 -4.52 -8.24 -19.52
CA THR A 165 -5.96 -8.40 -19.74
C THR A 165 -6.76 -7.71 -18.66
N TYR A 166 -7.88 -7.10 -19.06
CA TYR A 166 -8.93 -6.60 -18.17
C TYR A 166 -10.30 -6.90 -18.79
N THR A 167 -11.25 -7.28 -17.95
CA THR A 167 -12.66 -7.35 -18.28
C THR A 167 -13.36 -6.04 -17.93
N GLU A 168 -14.53 -5.80 -18.52
CA GLU A 168 -15.35 -4.63 -18.17
C GLU A 168 -15.67 -4.58 -16.67
N SER A 169 -16.04 -5.72 -16.08
CA SER A 169 -16.38 -5.78 -14.65
C SER A 169 -15.22 -5.47 -13.72
N GLU A 170 -13.98 -5.83 -14.10
CA GLU A 170 -12.78 -5.47 -13.34
C GLU A 170 -12.53 -3.96 -13.39
N ILE A 171 -12.75 -3.33 -14.55
CA ILE A 171 -12.60 -1.89 -14.72
C ILE A 171 -13.74 -1.14 -14.00
N ASP A 172 -14.97 -1.61 -14.10
CA ASP A 172 -16.13 -1.00 -13.44
C ASP A 172 -15.94 -0.96 -11.92
N ARG A 173 -15.57 -2.10 -11.30
CA ARG A 173 -15.41 -2.16 -9.83
C ARG A 173 -14.32 -1.22 -9.31
N ILE A 174 -13.18 -1.13 -9.99
CA ILE A 174 -12.12 -0.21 -9.57
C ILE A 174 -12.48 1.24 -9.88
N GLY A 175 -13.20 1.48 -10.98
CA GLY A 175 -13.74 2.78 -11.35
C GLY A 175 -14.66 3.33 -10.26
N HIS A 176 -15.62 2.54 -9.78
CA HIS A 176 -16.49 2.93 -8.67
C HIS A 176 -15.71 3.29 -7.40
N VAL A 177 -14.70 2.50 -7.02
CA VAL A 177 -13.84 2.82 -5.88
C VAL A 177 -13.14 4.17 -6.08
N ALA A 178 -12.61 4.42 -7.27
CA ALA A 178 -11.89 5.65 -7.58
C ALA A 178 -12.80 6.89 -7.55
N PHE A 179 -13.97 6.81 -8.17
CA PHE A 179 -14.95 7.91 -8.14
C PHE A 179 -15.45 8.18 -6.72
N GLN A 180 -15.79 7.15 -5.94
CA GLN A 180 -16.19 7.30 -4.53
C GLN A 180 -15.07 7.88 -3.67
N THR A 181 -13.82 7.52 -3.95
CA THR A 181 -12.65 8.12 -3.30
C THR A 181 -12.53 9.60 -3.66
N ALA A 182 -12.63 9.96 -4.94
CA ALA A 182 -12.59 11.34 -5.39
C ALA A 182 -13.72 12.19 -4.79
N MET A 183 -14.95 11.64 -4.66
CA MET A 183 -16.09 12.30 -4.02
C MET A 183 -15.83 12.72 -2.57
N LYS A 184 -15.03 11.93 -1.84
CA LYS A 184 -14.62 12.22 -0.45
C LYS A 184 -13.43 13.17 -0.36
N ARG A 185 -12.82 13.53 -1.50
CA ARG A 185 -11.65 14.39 -1.63
C ARG A 185 -12.02 15.68 -2.38
N ARG A 186 -11.12 16.17 -3.24
CA ARG A 186 -11.32 17.42 -3.99
C ARG A 186 -12.15 17.29 -5.26
N LYS A 187 -12.80 16.13 -5.45
CA LYS A 187 -13.67 15.81 -6.59
C LYS A 187 -12.96 15.85 -7.95
N LYS A 188 -11.68 15.51 -7.99
CA LYS A 188 -10.89 15.38 -9.21
C LYS A 188 -10.37 13.97 -9.36
N LEU A 189 -10.62 13.36 -10.53
CA LEU A 189 -10.15 12.02 -10.88
C LEU A 189 -9.36 12.08 -12.18
N CYS A 190 -8.09 11.64 -12.13
CA CYS A 190 -7.28 11.43 -13.31
C CYS A 190 -7.17 9.93 -13.61
N SER A 191 -7.77 9.49 -14.72
CA SER A 191 -7.59 8.12 -15.21
C SER A 191 -6.32 8.03 -16.04
N VAL A 192 -5.39 7.16 -15.61
CA VAL A 192 -4.09 7.02 -16.26
C VAL A 192 -4.01 5.68 -17.00
N ASP A 193 -3.69 5.75 -18.28
CA ASP A 193 -3.68 4.62 -19.20
C ASP A 193 -2.63 4.77 -20.32
N LYS A 194 -2.62 3.85 -21.29
CA LYS A 194 -1.78 3.91 -22.50
C LYS A 194 -2.61 3.60 -23.75
N CYS A 195 -3.81 4.15 -23.87
CA CYS A 195 -4.79 3.80 -24.92
C CYS A 195 -4.34 4.15 -26.34
N ASN A 196 -3.35 5.04 -26.49
CA ASN A 196 -2.78 5.33 -27.81
C ASN A 196 -1.96 4.17 -28.41
N VAL A 197 -1.71 3.10 -27.64
CA VAL A 197 -0.90 1.94 -28.06
C VAL A 197 -1.56 0.62 -27.70
N LEU A 198 -2.31 0.54 -26.59
CA LEU A 198 -2.83 -0.70 -26.01
C LEU A 198 -4.36 -0.76 -26.07
N GLU A 199 -4.90 -1.78 -26.75
CA GLU A 199 -6.34 -2.03 -26.83
C GLU A 199 -6.99 -2.20 -25.45
N VAL A 200 -6.32 -2.90 -24.54
CA VAL A 200 -6.79 -3.07 -23.15
C VAL A 200 -6.91 -1.73 -22.41
N SER A 201 -6.06 -0.76 -22.73
CA SER A 201 -6.13 0.58 -22.17
C SER A 201 -7.22 1.43 -22.85
N GLN A 202 -7.57 1.13 -24.12
CA GLN A 202 -8.71 1.76 -24.75
C GLN A 202 -10.01 1.33 -24.07
N LEU A 203 -10.19 0.02 -23.82
CA LEU A 203 -11.34 -0.48 -23.05
C LEU A 203 -11.40 0.17 -21.66
N TRP A 204 -10.25 0.29 -20.98
CA TRP A 204 -10.16 0.97 -19.69
C TRP A 204 -10.69 2.40 -19.76
N ARG A 205 -10.21 3.20 -20.72
CA ARG A 205 -10.62 4.59 -20.91
C ARG A 205 -12.12 4.71 -21.20
N ASP A 206 -12.63 3.88 -22.09
CA ASP A 206 -14.05 3.90 -22.48
C ASP A 206 -14.95 3.61 -21.28
N LYS A 207 -14.60 2.60 -20.47
CA LYS A 207 -15.37 2.23 -19.28
C LYS A 207 -15.32 3.31 -18.20
N ILE A 208 -14.15 3.85 -17.88
CA ILE A 208 -14.01 4.94 -16.89
C ILE A 208 -14.75 6.19 -17.35
N THR A 209 -14.73 6.49 -18.66
CA THR A 209 -15.48 7.61 -19.24
C THR A 209 -17.00 7.38 -19.10
N ALA A 210 -17.48 6.19 -19.40
CA ALA A 210 -18.91 5.87 -19.26
C ALA A 210 -19.39 6.01 -17.81
N LEU A 211 -18.60 5.50 -16.84
CA LEU A 211 -18.89 5.61 -15.40
C LEU A 211 -18.99 7.05 -14.91
N SER A 212 -18.33 8.02 -15.53
CA SER A 212 -18.35 9.42 -15.08
C SER A 212 -19.76 10.01 -15.06
N SER A 213 -20.68 9.50 -15.85
CA SER A 213 -22.09 9.93 -15.88
C SER A 213 -22.82 9.64 -14.56
N GLU A 214 -22.37 8.64 -13.77
CA GLU A 214 -22.92 8.30 -12.47
C GLU A 214 -22.35 9.20 -11.33
N TYR A 215 -21.27 9.93 -11.63
CA TYR A 215 -20.55 10.80 -10.67
C TYR A 215 -20.38 12.22 -11.22
N PRO A 216 -21.47 12.94 -11.53
CA PRO A 216 -21.42 14.24 -12.24
C PRO A 216 -20.69 15.35 -11.47
N GLU A 217 -20.46 15.17 -10.16
CA GLU A 217 -19.71 16.11 -9.34
C GLU A 217 -18.18 15.93 -9.46
N VAL A 218 -17.70 14.83 -10.06
CA VAL A 218 -16.28 14.54 -10.19
C VAL A 218 -15.77 15.00 -11.55
N GLU A 219 -14.78 15.87 -11.52
CA GLU A 219 -14.03 16.29 -12.71
C GLU A 219 -13.13 15.13 -13.17
N LEU A 220 -13.50 14.43 -14.25
CA LEU A 220 -12.71 13.36 -14.84
C LEU A 220 -11.75 13.93 -15.89
N THR A 221 -10.48 13.57 -15.78
CA THR A 221 -9.45 13.80 -16.80
C THR A 221 -8.76 12.49 -17.18
N HIS A 222 -8.15 12.43 -18.35
CA HIS A 222 -7.36 11.29 -18.81
C HIS A 222 -5.93 11.71 -19.11
N MET A 223 -4.97 10.86 -18.74
CA MET A 223 -3.56 11.11 -19.02
C MET A 223 -2.85 9.83 -19.44
N TYR A 224 -1.95 9.90 -20.40
CA TYR A 224 -1.08 8.78 -20.71
C TYR A 224 -0.06 8.58 -19.60
N VAL A 225 0.27 7.33 -19.28
CA VAL A 225 1.12 6.97 -18.14
C VAL A 225 2.51 7.60 -18.18
N ASP A 226 3.10 7.71 -19.35
CA ASP A 226 4.38 8.40 -19.56
C ASP A 226 4.29 9.90 -19.21
N ASN A 227 3.23 10.58 -19.65
CA ASN A 227 2.99 11.97 -19.26
C ASN A 227 2.67 12.09 -17.76
N ALA A 228 1.85 11.20 -17.20
CA ALA A 228 1.53 11.20 -15.77
C ALA A 228 2.79 11.07 -14.91
N THR A 229 3.74 10.22 -15.30
CA THR A 229 5.04 10.07 -14.63
C THR A 229 5.84 11.38 -14.64
N MET A 230 5.89 12.07 -15.78
CA MET A 230 6.55 13.37 -15.86
C MET A 230 5.84 14.43 -15.02
N GLN A 231 4.51 14.46 -15.05
CA GLN A 231 3.70 15.44 -14.32
C GLN A 231 3.72 15.23 -12.80
N LEU A 232 3.84 14.00 -12.31
CA LEU A 232 4.08 13.72 -10.89
C LEU A 232 5.34 14.44 -10.37
N ILE A 233 6.40 14.50 -11.16
CA ILE A 233 7.65 15.16 -10.78
C ILE A 233 7.55 16.68 -10.98
N ARG A 234 6.93 17.12 -12.09
CA ARG A 234 6.91 18.53 -12.50
C ARG A 234 5.85 19.37 -11.79
N ASN A 235 4.65 18.83 -11.65
CA ASN A 235 3.48 19.51 -11.07
C ASN A 235 2.54 18.53 -10.37
N PRO A 236 2.98 17.89 -9.27
CA PRO A 236 2.18 16.89 -8.56
C PRO A 236 0.86 17.45 -8.00
N LYS A 237 0.81 18.75 -7.69
CA LYS A 237 -0.38 19.42 -7.10
C LYS A 237 -1.61 19.42 -7.99
N GLN A 238 -1.47 19.16 -9.29
CA GLN A 238 -2.61 19.02 -10.21
C GLN A 238 -3.43 17.78 -9.93
N PHE A 239 -2.82 16.73 -9.33
CA PHE A 239 -3.49 15.48 -9.03
C PHE A 239 -4.19 15.53 -7.66
N ASP A 240 -5.37 14.93 -7.59
CA ASP A 240 -6.10 14.64 -6.36
C ASP A 240 -6.24 13.12 -6.20
N THR A 241 -7.04 12.50 -7.07
CA THR A 241 -7.16 11.04 -7.14
C THR A 241 -6.72 10.57 -8.51
N ILE A 242 -5.91 9.53 -8.55
CA ILE A 242 -5.46 8.86 -9.78
C ILE A 242 -6.04 7.45 -9.77
N VAL A 243 -6.64 7.00 -10.88
CA VAL A 243 -7.01 5.60 -11.08
C VAL A 243 -6.22 5.01 -12.22
N THR A 244 -5.70 3.80 -12.04
CA THR A 244 -4.88 3.16 -13.08
C THR A 244 -4.79 1.65 -12.89
N SER A 245 -4.31 0.96 -13.95
CA SER A 245 -4.09 -0.48 -13.99
C SER A 245 -2.99 -0.94 -13.04
N ASN A 246 -2.89 -2.24 -12.83
CA ASN A 246 -1.99 -2.87 -11.85
C ASN A 246 -0.53 -2.43 -12.01
N LEU A 247 0.09 -2.69 -13.17
CA LEU A 247 1.50 -2.35 -13.41
C LEU A 247 1.74 -0.83 -13.39
N PHE A 248 0.88 -0.06 -14.04
CA PHE A 248 1.05 1.40 -14.07
C PHE A 248 0.87 2.00 -12.68
N GLY A 249 -0.07 1.48 -11.90
CA GLY A 249 -0.29 1.90 -10.52
C GLY A 249 0.87 1.59 -9.59
N ASP A 250 1.57 0.47 -9.80
CA ASP A 250 2.79 0.13 -9.08
C ASP A 250 3.87 1.20 -9.31
N ILE A 251 4.19 1.43 -10.58
CA ILE A 251 5.24 2.39 -10.97
C ILE A 251 4.90 3.82 -10.54
N LEU A 252 3.65 4.26 -10.77
CA LEU A 252 3.24 5.64 -10.45
C LEU A 252 3.19 5.88 -8.94
N SER A 253 2.75 4.91 -8.14
CA SER A 253 2.71 5.08 -6.70
C SER A 253 4.11 5.11 -6.08
N ASP A 254 5.06 4.33 -6.61
CA ASP A 254 6.45 4.37 -6.18
C ASP A 254 7.12 5.70 -6.58
N ALA A 255 6.81 6.22 -7.78
CA ALA A 255 7.24 7.56 -8.17
C ALA A 255 6.63 8.65 -7.28
N ALA A 256 5.34 8.55 -6.93
CA ALA A 256 4.67 9.44 -5.99
C ALA A 256 5.25 9.34 -4.57
N ALA A 257 5.71 8.16 -4.17
CA ALA A 257 6.41 7.92 -2.92
C ALA A 257 7.64 8.82 -2.77
N MET A 258 8.40 8.98 -3.82
CA MET A 258 9.62 9.78 -3.81
C MET A 258 9.36 11.29 -3.61
N LEU A 259 8.12 11.74 -3.82
CA LEU A 259 7.73 13.12 -3.50
C LEU A 259 7.79 13.36 -1.98
N THR A 260 7.50 12.34 -1.17
CA THR A 260 7.46 12.44 0.30
C THR A 260 8.85 12.35 0.95
N GLY A 261 9.88 12.07 0.17
CA GLY A 261 11.27 11.92 0.63
C GLY A 261 11.62 10.52 1.14
N SER A 262 10.65 9.70 1.54
CA SER A 262 10.88 8.30 1.94
C SER A 262 9.66 7.43 1.73
N ILE A 263 9.89 6.24 1.18
CA ILE A 263 8.91 5.16 1.08
C ILE A 263 8.46 4.64 2.47
N GLY A 264 9.28 4.87 3.51
CA GLY A 264 8.99 4.54 4.92
C GLY A 264 7.85 5.35 5.54
N MET A 265 7.31 6.33 4.80
CA MET A 265 6.16 7.14 5.22
C MET A 265 4.84 6.73 4.56
N LEU A 266 4.85 5.76 3.65
CA LEU A 266 3.70 5.47 2.80
C LEU A 266 2.95 4.22 3.25
N PRO A 267 1.73 4.40 3.77
CA PRO A 267 0.81 3.30 4.03
C PRO A 267 0.12 2.85 2.74
N SER A 268 -0.49 1.67 2.79
CA SER A 268 -1.45 1.26 1.78
C SER A 268 -2.59 0.40 2.35
N ALA A 269 -3.70 0.37 1.63
CA ALA A 269 -4.84 -0.49 1.90
C ALA A 269 -5.20 -1.27 0.64
N SER A 270 -5.28 -2.58 0.74
CA SER A 270 -5.78 -3.46 -0.31
C SER A 270 -7.17 -3.94 0.06
N LEU A 271 -8.18 -3.47 -0.66
CA LEU A 271 -9.59 -3.65 -0.34
C LEU A 271 -10.26 -4.68 -1.25
N SER A 272 -11.22 -5.40 -0.69
CA SER A 272 -12.13 -6.31 -1.39
C SER A 272 -13.55 -5.71 -1.43
N HIS A 273 -14.55 -6.57 -1.61
CA HIS A 273 -15.95 -6.18 -1.51
C HIS A 273 -16.33 -5.84 -0.06
N PRO A 274 -17.33 -4.98 0.15
CA PRO A 274 -17.79 -4.63 1.49
C PRO A 274 -18.08 -5.85 2.38
N GLY A 275 -17.62 -5.81 3.63
CA GLY A 275 -17.79 -6.90 4.59
C GLY A 275 -16.80 -8.05 4.45
N LYS A 276 -15.75 -7.89 3.64
CA LYS A 276 -14.60 -8.80 3.55
C LYS A 276 -13.37 -8.11 4.11
N PRO A 277 -12.44 -8.85 4.75
CA PRO A 277 -11.23 -8.25 5.32
C PRO A 277 -10.35 -7.65 4.24
N GLY A 278 -9.86 -6.44 4.48
CA GLY A 278 -8.79 -5.80 3.71
C GLY A 278 -7.42 -6.20 4.25
N VAL A 279 -6.38 -5.92 3.46
CA VAL A 279 -4.97 -6.04 3.87
C VAL A 279 -4.35 -4.65 3.91
N TYR A 280 -3.74 -4.33 5.04
CA TYR A 280 -3.09 -3.04 5.29
C TYR A 280 -1.60 -3.26 5.46
N GLU A 281 -0.81 -2.65 4.60
CA GLU A 281 0.63 -2.88 4.52
C GLU A 281 1.38 -1.60 4.12
N PRO A 282 2.63 -1.39 4.57
CA PRO A 282 3.48 -0.37 4.00
C PRO A 282 3.72 -0.59 2.50
N VAL A 283 4.02 0.47 1.77
CA VAL A 283 4.39 0.36 0.34
C VAL A 283 5.80 -0.22 0.18
N HIS A 284 6.69 0.01 1.17
CA HIS A 284 8.08 -0.47 1.13
C HIS A 284 8.20 -1.98 1.31
N GLY A 285 9.32 -2.55 0.84
CA GLY A 285 9.67 -3.96 1.03
C GLY A 285 10.30 -4.27 2.38
N SER A 286 10.90 -5.45 2.48
CA SER A 286 11.45 -6.03 3.71
C SER A 286 12.80 -5.48 4.17
N ALA A 287 13.49 -4.71 3.34
CA ALA A 287 14.79 -4.09 3.63
C ALA A 287 15.77 -4.99 4.42
N PRO A 288 16.13 -6.17 3.87
CA PRO A 288 16.89 -7.19 4.60
C PRO A 288 18.25 -6.70 5.12
N ASP A 289 18.82 -5.67 4.46
CA ASP A 289 20.12 -5.10 4.82
C ASP A 289 20.14 -4.42 6.19
N ILE A 290 18.99 -3.93 6.66
CA ILE A 290 18.86 -3.23 7.95
C ILE A 290 18.02 -4.00 8.98
N ALA A 291 17.56 -5.20 8.63
CA ALA A 291 16.74 -6.03 9.51
C ALA A 291 17.47 -6.35 10.82
N GLY A 292 16.77 -6.21 11.96
CA GLY A 292 17.30 -6.46 13.30
C GLY A 292 18.29 -5.41 13.81
N GLN A 293 18.50 -4.30 13.08
CA GLN A 293 19.42 -3.25 13.47
C GLN A 293 18.76 -2.04 14.15
N ASP A 294 17.45 -2.09 14.39
CA ASP A 294 16.67 -0.97 14.96
C ASP A 294 16.80 0.33 14.14
N LYS A 295 16.89 0.23 12.81
CA LYS A 295 17.04 1.36 11.89
C LYS A 295 15.80 1.63 11.06
N SER A 296 14.86 0.69 11.00
CA SER A 296 13.66 0.79 10.16
C SER A 296 12.73 1.91 10.64
N ASN A 297 12.03 2.51 9.70
CA ASN A 297 10.99 3.48 9.96
C ASN A 297 9.64 2.75 10.16
N PRO A 298 9.03 2.78 11.36
CA PRO A 298 7.76 2.10 11.59
C PRO A 298 6.52 2.91 11.15
N LEU A 299 6.69 4.16 10.70
CA LEU A 299 5.58 5.09 10.50
C LEU A 299 4.63 4.64 9.39
N ALA A 300 5.14 4.07 8.28
CA ALA A 300 4.28 3.54 7.22
C ALA A 300 3.39 2.39 7.72
N GLN A 301 3.93 1.48 8.55
CA GLN A 301 3.17 0.39 9.17
C GLN A 301 2.09 0.92 10.12
N ILE A 302 2.43 1.92 10.92
CA ILE A 302 1.49 2.56 11.87
C ILE A 302 0.39 3.32 11.13
N LEU A 303 0.73 4.03 10.04
CA LEU A 303 -0.25 4.70 9.19
C LEU A 303 -1.11 3.69 8.42
N SER A 304 -0.58 2.52 8.04
CA SER A 304 -1.37 1.42 7.49
C SER A 304 -2.37 0.88 8.52
N ALA A 305 -1.97 0.77 9.79
CA ALA A 305 -2.89 0.44 10.87
C ALA A 305 -3.97 1.52 11.08
N ALA A 306 -3.65 2.80 10.90
CA ALA A 306 -4.66 3.87 10.91
C ALA A 306 -5.66 3.73 9.75
N MET A 307 -5.19 3.36 8.54
CA MET A 307 -6.08 3.05 7.42
C MET A 307 -6.98 1.84 7.72
N MET A 308 -6.46 0.79 8.38
CA MET A 308 -7.24 -0.36 8.85
C MET A 308 -8.38 0.07 9.78
N LEU A 309 -8.07 0.88 10.78
CA LEU A 309 -9.08 1.42 11.69
C LEU A 309 -10.17 2.21 10.95
N ARG A 310 -9.78 3.01 9.95
CA ARG A 310 -10.69 3.88 9.19
C ARG A 310 -11.57 3.12 8.22
N TYR A 311 -11.00 2.19 7.44
CA TYR A 311 -11.72 1.58 6.32
C TYR A 311 -12.44 0.29 6.69
N ASP A 312 -11.82 -0.64 7.41
CA ASP A 312 -12.47 -1.90 7.78
C ASP A 312 -13.24 -1.79 9.11
N LEU A 313 -12.64 -1.14 10.10
CA LEU A 313 -13.18 -1.16 11.46
C LEU A 313 -14.11 0.04 11.78
N ASN A 314 -14.27 0.98 10.84
CA ASN A 314 -15.08 2.21 10.99
C ASN A 314 -14.73 3.04 12.25
N GLN A 315 -13.46 3.03 12.65
CA GLN A 315 -12.92 3.73 13.82
C GLN A 315 -12.16 5.00 13.40
N ALA A 316 -12.83 5.93 12.72
CA ALA A 316 -12.21 7.15 12.17
C ALA A 316 -11.50 7.99 13.25
N ALA A 317 -12.12 8.20 14.42
CA ALA A 317 -11.51 8.97 15.50
C ALA A 317 -10.22 8.33 16.05
N ALA A 318 -10.16 7.00 16.11
CA ALA A 318 -8.97 6.27 16.51
C ALA A 318 -7.84 6.39 15.45
N ALA A 319 -8.20 6.35 14.17
CA ALA A 319 -7.27 6.60 13.07
C ALA A 319 -6.72 8.03 13.12
N ASP A 320 -7.58 9.04 13.28
CA ASP A 320 -7.19 10.45 13.41
C ASP A 320 -6.21 10.66 14.57
N ALA A 321 -6.41 9.96 15.69
CA ALA A 321 -5.52 10.05 16.85
C ALA A 321 -4.11 9.51 16.55
N ILE A 322 -3.99 8.43 15.76
CA ILE A 322 -2.68 7.91 15.30
C ILE A 322 -2.02 8.92 14.37
N GLU A 323 -2.74 9.44 13.38
CA GLU A 323 -2.20 10.41 12.42
C GLU A 323 -1.73 11.70 13.11
N ALA A 324 -2.50 12.17 14.09
CA ALA A 324 -2.11 13.32 14.94
C ALA A 324 -0.87 13.03 15.79
N ALA A 325 -0.74 11.82 16.35
CA ALA A 325 0.43 11.43 17.11
C ALA A 325 1.69 11.37 16.22
N VAL A 326 1.59 10.86 15.01
CA VAL A 326 2.67 10.89 14.02
C VAL A 326 3.10 12.33 13.74
N THR A 327 2.15 13.22 13.46
CA THR A 327 2.43 14.65 13.26
C THR A 327 3.14 15.26 14.47
N THR A 328 2.64 14.99 15.70
CA THR A 328 3.22 15.50 16.95
C THR A 328 4.68 15.06 17.15
N VAL A 329 4.98 13.78 16.88
CA VAL A 329 6.34 13.25 17.03
C VAL A 329 7.29 13.90 16.02
N LEU A 330 6.82 14.11 14.79
CA LEU A 330 7.59 14.82 13.76
C LEU A 330 7.78 16.30 14.10
N ASP A 331 6.79 16.98 14.70
CA ASP A 331 6.91 18.37 15.21
C ASP A 331 7.92 18.49 16.34
N GLN A 332 8.05 17.44 17.18
CA GLN A 332 9.06 17.35 18.24
C GLN A 332 10.48 17.11 17.70
N GLY A 333 10.65 16.96 16.38
CA GLY A 333 11.93 16.80 15.72
C GLY A 333 12.50 15.38 15.68
N TYR A 334 11.73 14.37 16.07
CA TYR A 334 12.17 12.97 15.94
C TYR A 334 12.14 12.51 14.48
N ARG A 335 13.20 11.83 14.04
CA ARG A 335 13.33 11.28 12.68
C ARG A 335 14.00 9.91 12.72
N THR A 336 13.58 9.01 11.85
CA THR A 336 14.40 7.83 11.50
C THR A 336 15.42 8.21 10.44
N GLY A 337 16.41 7.34 10.18
CA GLY A 337 17.52 7.66 9.29
C GLY A 337 17.12 8.00 7.84
N ASP A 338 16.04 7.42 7.35
CA ASP A 338 15.50 7.62 6.00
C ASP A 338 14.83 9.00 5.78
N ILE A 339 14.35 9.62 6.85
CA ILE A 339 13.72 10.94 6.85
C ILE A 339 14.54 11.97 7.65
N ALA A 340 15.83 11.70 7.84
CA ALA A 340 16.73 12.57 8.59
C ALA A 340 16.91 13.93 7.90
N SER A 341 16.95 14.99 8.69
CA SER A 341 17.33 16.33 8.24
C SER A 341 18.16 17.02 9.31
N GLU A 342 18.86 18.09 8.95
CA GLU A 342 19.75 18.84 9.85
C GLU A 342 18.98 19.39 11.06
N GLY A 343 19.55 19.27 12.25
CA GLY A 343 18.97 19.76 13.50
C GLY A 343 17.92 18.82 14.12
N MET A 344 17.62 17.67 13.52
CA MET A 344 16.64 16.71 14.03
C MET A 344 17.29 15.65 14.91
N THR A 345 16.50 15.05 15.79
CA THR A 345 16.90 13.93 16.64
C THR A 345 16.69 12.61 15.90
N ILE A 346 17.79 11.95 15.54
CA ILE A 346 17.73 10.66 14.85
C ILE A 346 17.51 9.55 15.87
N VAL A 347 16.49 8.72 15.60
CA VAL A 347 16.08 7.61 16.48
C VAL A 347 15.90 6.31 15.68
N GLY A 348 15.97 5.18 16.38
CA GLY A 348 15.63 3.88 15.80
C GLY A 348 14.13 3.57 15.82
N CYS A 349 13.76 2.42 15.31
CA CYS A 349 12.39 1.93 15.22
C CYS A 349 11.68 1.91 16.58
N LYS A 350 12.34 1.36 17.61
CA LYS A 350 11.78 1.26 18.97
C LYS A 350 11.56 2.61 19.59
N ALA A 351 12.57 3.49 19.53
CA ALA A 351 12.48 4.82 20.12
C ALA A 351 11.44 5.71 19.41
N MET A 352 11.25 5.55 18.09
CA MET A 352 10.15 6.18 17.37
C MET A 352 8.79 5.70 17.90
N GLY A 353 8.64 4.39 18.13
CA GLY A 353 7.44 3.81 18.75
C GLY A 353 7.16 4.36 20.14
N GLU A 354 8.19 4.47 20.99
CA GLU A 354 8.06 5.04 22.34
C GLU A 354 7.62 6.52 22.30
N ALA A 355 8.15 7.30 21.36
CA ALA A 355 7.73 8.68 21.15
C ALA A 355 6.25 8.78 20.77
N LEU A 356 5.77 7.90 19.88
CA LEU A 356 4.36 7.82 19.49
C LEU A 356 3.46 7.42 20.66
N LEU A 357 3.87 6.43 21.47
CA LEU A 357 3.10 6.03 22.66
C LEU A 357 2.96 7.16 23.67
N LYS A 358 3.98 8.02 23.82
CA LYS A 358 3.90 9.25 24.64
C LYS A 358 2.97 10.30 24.03
N ALA A 359 3.01 10.48 22.71
CA ALA A 359 2.14 11.44 22.02
C ALA A 359 0.66 11.04 22.06
N LEU A 360 0.36 9.74 22.14
CA LEU A 360 -0.99 9.23 22.28
C LEU A 360 -1.60 9.42 23.69
N GLY A 361 -0.78 9.59 24.71
CA GLY A 361 -1.20 9.80 26.10
C GLY A 361 -1.36 8.50 26.86
#